data_8e030755e4be882b3d0c8784d69f35f7
#
_entry.id   8e030755e4be882b3d0c8784d69f35f7
#
_cell.length_a   1.000
_cell.length_b   1.000
_cell.length_c   1.000
_cell.angle_alpha   90.00
_cell.angle_beta   90.00
_cell.angle_gamma   90.00
#
_symmetry.space_group_name_H-M   'P 1'
#
loop_
_entity.id
_entity.type
_entity.pdbx_description
1 polymer ?
#
loop_
_entity_poly.entity_id
_entity_poly.type
_entity_poly.pdbx_seq_one_letter_code
_entity_poly.pdbx_strand_id
1 'polypeptide(L)'
;MESDSGTVMVRVMEIKDGSTKTKEIIMEMPVRDGFLKWEGSGCLLAAVFERYGKGQAVGYGLVTGDCHKRGAVATSYAHDCHNILVAGANPADMKLALNRVIEMQGGMVAADGGRIQAELPLPVGGILSDRPAKEVGAGLARVREAMTGLGYRHYNPIMSFCTLTLPASPALKLTDKGLIDVKACKIVPLKVEGQRTQP
;
A
#
# COMPACT_ATOMS: atom_id res chain seq x y z
N MET A 1 26.22 -0.38 -23.66
CA MET A 1 25.03 -0.70 -22.81
C MET A 1 24.04 0.41 -23.09
N GLU A 2 23.01 0.13 -23.89
CA GLU A 2 21.90 1.06 -24.09
C GLU A 2 21.21 1.21 -22.73
N SER A 3 21.08 2.45 -22.24
CA SER A 3 20.34 2.74 -21.03
C SER A 3 18.89 2.35 -21.27
N ASP A 4 18.37 1.42 -20.47
CA ASP A 4 16.98 0.95 -20.52
C ASP A 4 16.07 2.07 -19.95
N SER A 5 15.96 3.16 -20.72
CA SER A 5 15.20 4.35 -20.39
C SER A 5 14.05 4.50 -21.39
N GLY A 6 12.86 4.71 -20.90
CA GLY A 6 11.65 4.82 -21.70
C GLY A 6 10.43 5.03 -20.83
N THR A 7 9.25 4.79 -21.38
CA THR A 7 8.00 4.79 -20.65
C THR A 7 7.28 3.45 -20.81
N VAL A 8 6.51 3.07 -19.80
CA VAL A 8 5.67 1.88 -19.82
C VAL A 8 4.27 2.20 -19.29
N MET A 9 3.28 1.53 -19.84
CA MET A 9 1.91 1.62 -19.33
C MET A 9 1.78 0.66 -18.13
N VAL A 10 1.28 1.17 -17.00
CA VAL A 10 1.12 0.41 -15.76
C VAL A 10 -0.30 0.48 -15.21
N ARG A 11 -0.71 -0.60 -14.54
CA ARG A 11 -1.96 -0.63 -13.78
C ARG A 11 -1.78 0.05 -12.45
N VAL A 12 -2.73 0.92 -12.10
CA VAL A 12 -2.74 1.66 -10.84
C VAL A 12 -4.10 1.48 -10.17
N MET A 13 -4.10 1.24 -8.86
CA MET A 13 -5.29 1.20 -8.02
C MET A 13 -5.68 2.63 -7.64
N GLU A 14 -6.77 3.16 -8.18
CA GLU A 14 -7.32 4.45 -7.77
C GLU A 14 -8.26 4.27 -6.58
N ILE A 15 -7.97 4.96 -5.47
CA ILE A 15 -8.83 5.06 -4.30
C ILE A 15 -9.74 6.29 -4.45
N LYS A 16 -11.03 6.12 -4.10
CA LYS A 16 -11.98 7.23 -4.01
C LYS A 16 -12.67 7.24 -2.66
N ASP A 17 -12.89 8.44 -2.12
CA ASP A 17 -13.66 8.60 -0.88
C ASP A 17 -15.06 7.99 -1.01
N GLY A 18 -15.60 7.56 0.12
CA GLY A 18 -16.92 6.94 0.19
C GLY A 18 -16.97 5.46 -0.21
N SER A 19 -15.84 4.83 -0.59
CA SER A 19 -15.83 3.43 -1.02
C SER A 19 -14.54 2.70 -0.65
N THR A 20 -14.65 1.42 -0.29
CA THR A 20 -13.51 0.49 -0.19
C THR A 20 -13.18 -0.18 -1.53
N LYS A 21 -14.00 0.04 -2.55
CA LYS A 21 -13.71 -0.41 -3.91
C LYS A 21 -12.62 0.47 -4.50
N THR A 22 -11.72 -0.15 -5.25
CA THR A 22 -10.74 0.56 -6.06
C THR A 22 -11.23 0.65 -7.50
N LYS A 23 -10.66 1.56 -8.27
CA LYS A 23 -10.79 1.57 -9.72
C LYS A 23 -9.44 1.25 -10.34
N GLU A 24 -9.41 0.42 -11.38
CA GLU A 24 -8.24 0.25 -12.22
C GLU A 24 -8.13 1.46 -13.15
N ILE A 25 -6.96 2.08 -13.16
CA ILE A 25 -6.58 3.06 -14.18
C ILE A 25 -5.24 2.65 -14.79
N ILE A 26 -5.01 3.05 -16.03
CA ILE A 26 -3.75 2.84 -16.73
C ILE A 26 -3.03 4.17 -16.80
N MET A 27 -1.76 4.19 -16.37
CA MET A 27 -0.92 5.37 -16.39
C MET A 27 0.39 5.09 -17.11
N GLU A 28 0.91 6.08 -17.82
CA GLU A 28 2.25 6.04 -18.35
C GLU A 28 3.25 6.37 -17.25
N MET A 29 4.30 5.56 -17.12
CA MET A 29 5.31 5.69 -16.06
C MET A 29 6.72 5.63 -16.65
N PRO A 30 7.61 6.58 -16.30
CA PRO A 30 8.99 6.53 -16.75
C PRO A 30 9.73 5.34 -16.18
N VAL A 31 10.62 4.75 -17.00
CA VAL A 31 11.60 3.75 -16.59
C VAL A 31 12.98 4.34 -16.78
N ARG A 32 13.84 4.19 -15.79
CA ARG A 32 15.28 4.55 -15.87
C ARG A 32 16.09 3.44 -15.21
N ASP A 33 17.12 2.99 -15.89
CA ASP A 33 18.00 1.93 -15.40
C ASP A 33 17.25 0.64 -15.03
N GLY A 34 16.18 0.31 -15.79
CA GLY A 34 15.32 -0.86 -15.54
C GLY A 34 14.31 -0.69 -14.40
N PHE A 35 14.28 0.46 -13.73
CA PHE A 35 13.38 0.72 -12.60
C PHE A 35 12.27 1.73 -12.93
N LEU A 36 11.06 1.42 -12.50
CA LEU A 36 9.92 2.34 -12.53
C LEU A 36 10.21 3.57 -11.66
N LYS A 37 10.05 4.76 -12.23
CA LYS A 37 10.19 6.04 -11.51
C LYS A 37 8.81 6.55 -11.11
N TRP A 38 8.35 6.08 -9.97
CA TRP A 38 7.03 6.38 -9.42
C TRP A 38 7.05 7.59 -8.46
N GLU A 39 8.20 7.92 -7.87
CA GLU A 39 8.33 9.08 -7.00
C GLU A 39 8.01 10.36 -7.78
N GLY A 40 7.15 11.20 -7.21
CA GLY A 40 6.69 12.44 -7.84
C GLY A 40 5.65 12.28 -8.95
N SER A 41 5.24 11.06 -9.31
CA SER A 41 4.22 10.81 -10.32
C SER A 41 2.77 11.02 -9.84
N GLY A 42 2.57 11.30 -8.54
CA GLY A 42 1.26 11.30 -7.91
C GLY A 42 0.76 9.92 -7.48
N CYS A 43 1.60 8.88 -7.68
CA CYS A 43 1.34 7.54 -7.20
C CYS A 43 2.17 7.24 -5.93
N LEU A 44 1.69 6.28 -5.16
CA LEU A 44 2.43 5.62 -4.09
C LEU A 44 2.87 4.24 -4.59
N LEU A 45 4.06 3.80 -4.22
CA LEU A 45 4.39 2.39 -4.28
C LEU A 45 3.69 1.66 -3.14
N ALA A 46 3.04 0.55 -3.44
CA ALA A 46 2.49 -0.36 -2.45
C ALA A 46 3.19 -1.71 -2.54
N ALA A 47 3.45 -2.33 -1.39
CA ALA A 47 4.02 -3.67 -1.31
C ALA A 47 3.30 -4.48 -0.23
N VAL A 48 3.09 -5.78 -0.50
CA VAL A 48 2.54 -6.74 0.45
C VAL A 48 3.56 -7.83 0.70
N PHE A 49 3.98 -7.96 1.96
CA PHE A 49 4.98 -8.92 2.41
C PHE A 49 4.30 -10.10 3.10
N GLU A 50 4.59 -11.31 2.65
CA GLU A 50 4.21 -12.55 3.35
C GLU A 50 4.91 -12.58 4.72
N ARG A 51 4.16 -12.85 5.81
CA ARG A 51 4.69 -12.80 7.19
C ARG A 51 4.53 -14.09 7.99
N TYR A 52 3.96 -15.13 7.41
CA TYR A 52 3.69 -16.39 8.11
C TYR A 52 4.77 -17.45 7.90
N GLY A 53 5.89 -17.09 7.27
CA GLY A 53 7.01 -17.99 7.04
C GLY A 53 6.76 -19.07 5.99
N LYS A 54 5.74 -18.89 5.15
CA LYS A 54 5.41 -19.83 4.06
C LYS A 54 6.22 -19.57 2.78
N GLY A 55 6.98 -18.47 2.74
CA GLY A 55 7.78 -18.06 1.62
C GLY A 55 8.35 -16.67 1.82
N GLN A 56 8.99 -16.14 0.79
CA GLN A 56 9.51 -14.75 0.77
C GLN A 56 8.80 -13.93 -0.30
N ALA A 57 7.53 -14.23 -0.55
CA ALA A 57 6.77 -13.55 -1.59
C ALA A 57 6.49 -12.10 -1.22
N VAL A 58 6.72 -11.22 -2.18
CA VAL A 58 6.38 -9.79 -2.09
C VAL A 58 5.65 -9.39 -3.36
N GLY A 59 4.42 -8.92 -3.21
CA GLY A 59 3.67 -8.35 -4.32
C GLY A 59 3.82 -6.83 -4.34
N TYR A 60 3.95 -6.25 -5.52
CA TYR A 60 4.08 -4.81 -5.74
C TYR A 60 2.93 -4.27 -6.57
N GLY A 61 2.53 -3.04 -6.27
CA GLY A 61 1.50 -2.31 -7.00
C GLY A 61 1.65 -0.81 -6.84
N LEU A 62 0.85 -0.07 -7.59
CA LEU A 62 0.78 1.39 -7.49
C LEU A 62 -0.61 1.81 -7.03
N VAL A 63 -0.66 2.86 -6.22
CA VAL A 63 -1.89 3.41 -5.65
C VAL A 63 -1.93 4.91 -5.90
N THR A 64 -3.11 5.45 -6.22
CA THR A 64 -3.35 6.88 -6.40
C THR A 64 -4.75 7.28 -5.92
N GLY A 65 -5.16 8.52 -6.17
CA GLY A 65 -6.49 9.04 -5.78
C GLY A 65 -6.49 9.66 -4.38
N ASP A 66 -7.48 9.32 -3.55
CA ASP A 66 -7.68 9.89 -2.21
C ASP A 66 -6.79 9.27 -1.12
N CYS A 67 -5.69 8.60 -1.50
CA CYS A 67 -4.64 8.12 -0.60
C CYS A 67 -3.72 9.26 -0.09
N HIS A 68 -2.79 8.93 0.83
CA HIS A 68 -1.80 9.90 1.30
C HIS A 68 -0.88 10.37 0.16
N LYS A 69 -0.27 11.55 0.35
CA LYS A 69 0.52 12.23 -0.69
C LYS A 69 2.01 12.30 -0.36
N ARG A 70 2.37 12.01 0.88
CA ARG A 70 3.76 12.00 1.38
C ARG A 70 3.89 10.94 2.47
N GLY A 71 5.12 10.66 2.88
CA GLY A 71 5.41 9.67 3.91
C GLY A 71 5.03 8.25 3.50
N ALA A 72 4.76 7.41 4.47
CA ALA A 72 4.34 6.02 4.28
C ALA A 72 3.40 5.54 5.39
N VAL A 73 2.58 4.57 5.07
CA VAL A 73 1.72 3.84 6.01
C VAL A 73 1.99 2.36 5.88
N ALA A 74 2.13 1.65 7.00
CA ALA A 74 2.26 0.19 7.03
C ALA A 74 1.30 -0.42 8.04
N THR A 75 0.80 -1.64 7.76
CA THR A 75 -0.07 -2.38 8.67
C THR A 75 -0.03 -3.88 8.43
N SER A 76 -0.15 -4.66 9.50
CA SER A 76 -0.47 -6.08 9.47
C SER A 76 -1.98 -6.37 9.56
N TYR A 77 -2.79 -5.36 9.86
CA TYR A 77 -4.25 -5.42 9.81
C TYR A 77 -4.72 -5.20 8.37
N ALA A 78 -4.38 -6.14 7.48
CA ALA A 78 -4.60 -6.08 6.04
C ALA A 78 -5.54 -7.21 5.60
N HIS A 79 -6.77 -6.86 5.26
CA HIS A 79 -7.84 -7.83 4.97
C HIS A 79 -7.61 -8.63 3.67
N ASP A 80 -7.88 -9.94 3.67
CA ASP A 80 -8.19 -10.81 4.80
C ASP A 80 -6.97 -11.65 5.22
N CYS A 81 -5.91 -11.64 4.40
CA CYS A 81 -4.71 -12.46 4.62
C CYS A 81 -3.85 -11.99 5.80
N HIS A 82 -4.02 -10.73 6.23
CA HIS A 82 -3.24 -10.11 7.30
C HIS A 82 -1.73 -10.20 7.10
N ASN A 83 -1.27 -10.21 5.87
CA ASN A 83 0.12 -9.95 5.50
C ASN A 83 0.48 -8.47 5.76
N ILE A 84 1.75 -8.10 5.73
CA ILE A 84 2.10 -6.69 5.96
C ILE A 84 1.94 -5.91 4.65
N LEU A 85 0.99 -5.00 4.64
CA LEU A 85 0.85 -3.98 3.59
C LEU A 85 1.64 -2.74 4.00
N VAL A 86 2.44 -2.22 3.07
CA VAL A 86 3.04 -0.90 3.17
C VAL A 86 2.79 -0.13 1.87
N ALA A 87 2.46 1.16 1.98
CA ALA A 87 2.45 2.05 0.83
C ALA A 87 3.05 3.41 1.21
N GLY A 88 3.78 4.02 0.27
CA GLY A 88 4.45 5.27 0.56
C GLY A 88 4.90 6.03 -0.68
N ALA A 89 5.20 7.31 -0.47
CA ALA A 89 5.69 8.24 -1.49
C ALA A 89 7.21 8.18 -1.66
N ASN A 90 7.93 7.50 -0.78
CA ASN A 90 9.38 7.29 -0.87
C ASN A 90 9.81 6.00 -0.15
N PRO A 91 10.91 5.37 -0.59
CA PRO A 91 11.38 4.10 -0.02
C PRO A 91 11.86 4.20 1.44
N ALA A 92 12.38 5.36 1.86
CA ALA A 92 12.95 5.54 3.20
C ALA A 92 11.86 5.46 4.27
N ASP A 93 10.77 6.19 4.09
CA ASP A 93 9.64 6.16 5.01
C ASP A 93 8.89 4.82 4.95
N MET A 94 8.82 4.18 3.76
CA MET A 94 8.26 2.82 3.63
C MET A 94 9.06 1.80 4.45
N LYS A 95 10.40 1.84 4.35
CA LYS A 95 11.28 0.96 5.12
C LYS A 95 11.12 1.20 6.63
N LEU A 96 11.06 2.46 7.05
CA LEU A 96 10.87 2.84 8.46
C LEU A 96 9.53 2.29 9.00
N ALA A 97 8.43 2.54 8.29
CA ALA A 97 7.11 2.07 8.70
C ALA A 97 7.00 0.54 8.73
N LEU A 98 7.55 -0.14 7.70
CA LEU A 98 7.58 -1.60 7.63
C LEU A 98 8.35 -2.22 8.79
N ASN A 99 9.58 -1.75 9.03
CA ASN A 99 10.42 -2.27 10.11
C ASN A 99 9.75 -2.06 11.47
N ARG A 100 9.10 -0.92 11.68
CA ARG A 100 8.40 -0.66 12.93
C ARG A 100 7.21 -1.61 13.16
N VAL A 101 6.45 -1.95 12.12
CA VAL A 101 5.39 -2.97 12.21
C VAL A 101 5.98 -4.34 12.59
N ILE A 102 7.14 -4.70 12.02
CA ILE A 102 7.84 -5.96 12.34
C ILE A 102 8.32 -5.97 13.80
N GLU A 103 8.96 -4.89 14.26
CA GLU A 103 9.44 -4.74 15.65
C GLU A 103 8.30 -4.87 16.67
N MET A 104 7.13 -4.31 16.37
CA MET A 104 5.93 -4.42 17.20
C MET A 104 5.23 -5.79 17.11
N GLN A 105 5.73 -6.71 16.26
CA GLN A 105 5.09 -8.00 15.94
C GLN A 105 3.68 -7.84 15.34
N GLY A 106 3.42 -6.70 14.72
CA GLY A 106 2.17 -6.32 14.10
C GLY A 106 1.61 -5.01 14.61
N GLY A 107 0.76 -4.40 13.81
CA GLY A 107 0.15 -3.11 14.13
C GLY A 107 -0.04 -2.22 12.92
N MET A 108 -0.16 -0.93 13.22
CA MET A 108 -0.29 0.13 12.22
C MET A 108 0.74 1.23 12.50
N VAL A 109 1.37 1.73 11.46
CA VAL A 109 2.37 2.81 11.54
C VAL A 109 2.14 3.81 10.42
N ALA A 110 2.21 5.09 10.76
CA ALA A 110 2.33 6.19 9.81
C ALA A 110 3.69 6.88 10.04
N ALA A 111 4.47 7.06 8.98
CA ALA A 111 5.80 7.68 9.01
C ALA A 111 5.92 8.78 7.96
N ASP A 112 6.72 9.82 8.26
CA ASP A 112 7.01 10.92 7.35
C ASP A 112 8.31 11.60 7.72
N GLY A 113 9.14 11.89 6.71
CA GLY A 113 10.42 12.59 6.90
C GLY A 113 11.38 11.85 7.83
N GLY A 114 11.43 10.53 7.78
CA GLY A 114 12.30 9.70 8.60
C GLY A 114 11.85 9.56 10.07
N ARG A 115 10.59 9.89 10.40
CA ARG A 115 10.04 9.82 11.76
C ARG A 115 8.69 9.11 11.79
N ILE A 116 8.46 8.34 12.86
CA ILE A 116 7.14 7.78 13.16
C ILE A 116 6.23 8.92 13.64
N GLN A 117 5.12 9.14 12.94
CA GLN A 117 4.11 10.13 13.28
C GLN A 117 3.07 9.57 14.25
N ALA A 118 2.66 8.33 14.02
CA ALA A 118 1.78 7.58 14.90
C ALA A 118 1.96 6.08 14.72
N GLU A 119 1.70 5.34 15.79
CA GLU A 119 1.71 3.88 15.78
C GLU A 119 0.63 3.29 16.69
N LEU A 120 0.20 2.08 16.37
CA LEU A 120 -0.67 1.25 17.18
C LEU A 120 -0.15 -0.18 17.15
N PRO A 121 0.46 -0.69 18.23
CA PRO A 121 0.85 -2.09 18.35
C PRO A 121 -0.36 -3.02 18.40
N LEU A 122 -0.29 -4.11 17.63
CA LEU A 122 -1.27 -5.20 17.62
C LEU A 122 -0.53 -6.54 17.71
N PRO A 123 0.10 -6.86 18.87
CA PRO A 123 1.03 -7.99 18.99
C PRO A 123 0.36 -9.35 18.97
N VAL A 124 -0.95 -9.42 19.23
CA VAL A 124 -1.68 -10.70 19.26
C VAL A 124 -2.09 -11.06 17.82
N GLY A 125 -1.34 -11.97 17.22
CA GLY A 125 -1.51 -12.41 15.85
C GLY A 125 -1.29 -11.30 14.80
N GLY A 126 -0.79 -10.13 15.19
CA GLY A 126 -0.60 -8.97 14.32
C GLY A 126 -1.89 -8.18 14.03
N ILE A 127 -2.99 -8.49 14.69
CA ILE A 127 -4.32 -7.91 14.41
C ILE A 127 -5.11 -7.52 15.66
N LEU A 128 -4.72 -8.02 16.83
CA LEU A 128 -5.39 -7.75 18.10
C LEU A 128 -4.40 -7.18 19.10
N SER A 129 -4.92 -6.54 20.15
CA SER A 129 -4.16 -6.01 21.27
C SER A 129 -4.69 -6.60 22.57
N ASP A 130 -3.79 -6.80 23.52
CA ASP A 130 -4.08 -7.14 24.91
C ASP A 130 -4.37 -5.92 25.80
N ARG A 131 -4.27 -4.71 25.22
CA ARG A 131 -4.54 -3.45 25.91
C ARG A 131 -6.03 -3.17 26.04
N PRO A 132 -6.44 -2.36 27.03
CA PRO A 132 -7.83 -1.91 27.17
C PRO A 132 -8.36 -1.25 25.89
N ALA A 133 -9.63 -1.51 25.55
CA ALA A 133 -10.28 -0.97 24.35
C ALA A 133 -10.15 0.56 24.21
N LYS A 134 -10.16 1.29 25.33
CA LYS A 134 -9.96 2.75 25.35
C LYS A 134 -8.58 3.16 24.80
N GLU A 135 -7.54 2.43 25.15
CA GLU A 135 -6.17 2.69 24.68
C GLU A 135 -6.01 2.36 23.20
N VAL A 136 -6.58 1.23 22.79
CA VAL A 136 -6.60 0.83 21.36
C VAL A 136 -7.36 1.85 20.54
N GLY A 137 -8.53 2.30 21.01
CA GLY A 137 -9.31 3.34 20.36
C GLY A 137 -8.57 4.67 20.21
N ALA A 138 -7.85 5.09 21.27
CA ALA A 138 -7.00 6.27 21.21
C ALA A 138 -5.83 6.09 20.22
N GLY A 139 -5.23 4.91 20.15
CA GLY A 139 -4.19 4.56 19.17
C GLY A 139 -4.72 4.63 17.73
N LEU A 140 -5.88 4.06 17.46
CA LEU A 140 -6.54 4.15 16.15
C LEU A 140 -6.83 5.60 15.76
N ALA A 141 -7.28 6.43 16.70
CA ALA A 141 -7.54 7.84 16.46
C ALA A 141 -6.25 8.58 16.02
N ARG A 142 -5.14 8.36 16.73
CA ARG A 142 -3.83 8.96 16.36
C ARG A 142 -3.34 8.51 14.98
N VAL A 143 -3.46 7.21 14.67
CA VAL A 143 -3.07 6.71 13.33
C VAL A 143 -3.94 7.33 12.25
N ARG A 144 -5.26 7.44 12.46
CA ARG A 144 -6.18 8.09 11.53
C ARG A 144 -5.81 9.55 11.30
N GLU A 145 -5.54 10.29 12.37
CA GLU A 145 -5.13 11.69 12.32
C GLU A 145 -3.81 11.84 11.54
N ALA A 146 -2.82 11.01 11.83
CA ALA A 146 -1.56 10.99 11.09
C ALA A 146 -1.77 10.71 9.60
N MET A 147 -2.57 9.70 9.24
CA MET A 147 -2.89 9.41 7.83
C MET A 147 -3.55 10.61 7.14
N THR A 148 -4.50 11.27 7.81
CA THR A 148 -5.13 12.51 7.31
C THR A 148 -4.08 13.61 7.13
N GLY A 149 -3.18 13.79 8.08
CA GLY A 149 -2.06 14.73 8.01
C GLY A 149 -1.09 14.44 6.86
N LEU A 150 -0.94 13.18 6.46
CA LEU A 150 -0.18 12.79 5.28
C LEU A 150 -0.94 13.06 3.94
N GLY A 151 -2.19 13.48 4.02
CA GLY A 151 -3.02 13.83 2.86
C GLY A 151 -4.05 12.76 2.44
N TYR A 152 -4.29 11.75 3.28
CA TYR A 152 -5.35 10.76 3.03
C TYR A 152 -6.71 11.42 3.21
N ARG A 153 -7.55 11.44 2.17
CA ARG A 153 -8.82 12.17 2.16
C ARG A 153 -10.07 11.31 2.34
N HIS A 154 -9.89 10.02 2.54
CA HIS A 154 -11.01 9.09 2.72
C HIS A 154 -11.66 9.27 4.11
N TYR A 155 -13.01 9.19 4.20
CA TYR A 155 -13.76 9.31 5.48
C TYR A 155 -13.30 8.28 6.54
N ASN A 156 -12.83 7.11 6.11
CA ASN A 156 -12.22 6.09 6.95
C ASN A 156 -10.90 5.64 6.32
N PRO A 157 -9.77 6.37 6.53
CA PRO A 157 -8.50 6.07 5.88
C PRO A 157 -7.93 4.71 6.27
N ILE A 158 -8.12 4.27 7.52
CA ILE A 158 -7.66 2.96 7.99
C ILE A 158 -8.35 1.84 7.21
N MET A 159 -9.68 1.84 7.14
CA MET A 159 -10.42 0.80 6.43
C MET A 159 -10.12 0.82 4.93
N SER A 160 -10.06 2.00 4.33
CA SER A 160 -9.70 2.16 2.93
C SER A 160 -8.32 1.56 2.62
N PHE A 161 -7.33 1.81 3.49
CA PHE A 161 -5.98 1.28 3.35
C PHE A 161 -5.94 -0.24 3.55
N CYS A 162 -6.51 -0.73 4.64
CA CYS A 162 -6.51 -2.17 4.99
C CYS A 162 -7.21 -3.04 3.94
N THR A 163 -8.18 -2.50 3.19
CA THR A 163 -8.92 -3.24 2.16
C THR A 163 -8.27 -3.19 0.77
N LEU A 164 -7.11 -2.55 0.62
CA LEU A 164 -6.31 -2.66 -0.62
C LEU A 164 -5.86 -4.10 -0.90
N THR A 165 -5.81 -4.93 0.14
CA THR A 165 -5.42 -6.33 0.07
C THR A 165 -6.62 -7.30 0.05
N LEU A 166 -7.86 -6.80 -0.04
CA LEU A 166 -9.07 -7.61 0.02
C LEU A 166 -9.52 -8.09 -1.37
N PRO A 167 -9.17 -9.30 -1.83
CA PRO A 167 -9.45 -9.76 -3.19
C PRO A 167 -10.92 -10.14 -3.43
N ALA A 168 -11.80 -9.91 -2.45
CA ALA A 168 -13.25 -10.05 -2.57
C ALA A 168 -13.96 -8.73 -2.96
N SER A 169 -13.24 -7.61 -2.98
CA SER A 169 -13.77 -6.27 -3.31
C SER A 169 -13.17 -5.76 -4.61
N PRO A 170 -13.99 -5.40 -5.63
CA PRO A 170 -13.47 -4.92 -6.91
C PRO A 170 -12.78 -3.54 -6.80
N ALA A 171 -12.01 -3.11 -7.84
CA ALA A 171 -11.71 -3.85 -9.07
C ALA A 171 -10.34 -4.52 -8.99
N LEU A 172 -9.28 -3.77 -8.72
CA LEU A 172 -7.89 -4.21 -8.63
C LEU A 172 -7.45 -4.22 -7.17
N LYS A 173 -6.83 -5.30 -6.72
CA LYS A 173 -6.31 -5.47 -5.35
C LYS A 173 -4.88 -6.00 -5.37
N LEU A 174 -4.19 -5.87 -4.24
CA LEU A 174 -2.80 -6.29 -4.11
C LEU A 174 -2.67 -7.39 -3.06
N THR A 175 -1.93 -8.46 -3.39
CA THR A 175 -1.55 -9.51 -2.44
C THR A 175 -0.04 -9.74 -2.49
N ASP A 176 0.48 -10.59 -1.60
CA ASP A 176 1.86 -11.07 -1.65
C ASP A 176 2.23 -11.73 -2.99
N LYS A 177 1.23 -12.20 -3.75
CA LYS A 177 1.39 -12.84 -5.07
C LYS A 177 1.28 -11.87 -6.25
N GLY A 178 0.99 -10.60 -5.98
CA GLY A 178 0.86 -9.55 -7.00
C GLY A 178 -0.54 -8.94 -7.08
N LEU A 179 -0.76 -8.20 -8.16
CA LEU A 179 -2.04 -7.55 -8.45
C LEU A 179 -3.10 -8.58 -8.86
N ILE A 180 -4.31 -8.42 -8.36
CA ILE A 180 -5.46 -9.25 -8.70
C ILE A 180 -6.54 -8.40 -9.36
N ASP A 181 -6.93 -8.77 -10.58
CA ASP A 181 -8.21 -8.38 -11.15
C ASP A 181 -9.30 -9.24 -10.48
N VAL A 182 -10.04 -8.61 -9.58
CA VAL A 182 -11.04 -9.31 -8.75
C VAL A 182 -12.20 -9.83 -9.60
N LYS A 183 -12.60 -9.12 -10.66
CA LYS A 183 -13.70 -9.55 -11.55
C LYS A 183 -13.30 -10.77 -12.39
N ALA A 184 -12.06 -10.77 -12.89
CA ALA A 184 -11.53 -11.87 -13.68
C ALA A 184 -11.00 -13.04 -12.83
N CYS A 185 -10.91 -12.86 -11.48
CA CYS A 185 -10.30 -13.80 -10.54
C CYS A 185 -8.88 -14.23 -10.98
N LYS A 186 -8.06 -13.28 -11.45
CA LYS A 186 -6.73 -13.54 -12.00
C LYS A 186 -5.67 -12.60 -11.44
N ILE A 187 -4.47 -13.13 -11.25
CA ILE A 187 -3.27 -12.30 -11.05
C ILE A 187 -2.93 -11.66 -12.40
N VAL A 188 -2.71 -10.33 -12.38
CA VAL A 188 -2.38 -9.56 -13.57
C VAL A 188 -1.02 -8.87 -13.39
N PRO A 189 -0.23 -8.72 -14.46
CA PRO A 189 1.04 -8.02 -14.38
C PRO A 189 0.83 -6.53 -14.10
N LEU A 190 1.76 -5.90 -13.40
CA LEU A 190 1.76 -4.45 -13.19
C LEU A 190 1.88 -3.69 -14.53
N LYS A 191 2.76 -4.17 -15.41
CA LYS A 191 2.93 -3.64 -16.76
C LYS A 191 1.80 -4.12 -17.67
N VAL A 192 1.22 -3.21 -18.46
CA VAL A 192 0.24 -3.53 -19.50
C VAL A 192 0.99 -3.87 -20.78
N GLU A 193 0.82 -5.09 -21.29
CA GLU A 193 1.39 -5.49 -22.58
C GLU A 193 0.48 -4.98 -23.71
N GLY A 194 1.05 -4.43 -24.80
CA GLY A 194 0.35 -4.19 -26.04
C GLY A 194 0.16 -2.73 -26.50
N GLN A 195 0.67 -1.72 -25.77
CA GLN A 195 0.72 -0.34 -26.29
C GLN A 195 2.15 0.21 -26.20
N ARG A 196 3.00 -0.14 -27.17
CA ARG A 196 4.14 0.73 -27.49
C ARG A 196 3.54 1.95 -28.19
N THR A 197 3.48 3.09 -27.55
CA THR A 197 3.43 4.36 -28.27
C THR A 197 4.69 4.43 -29.13
N GLN A 198 4.52 4.31 -30.46
CA GLN A 198 5.57 4.65 -31.40
C GLN A 198 5.93 6.13 -31.22
N PRO A 199 7.21 6.48 -31.38
CA PRO A 199 7.69 7.85 -31.23
C PRO A 199 7.07 8.81 -32.23
#